data_4f4f1ec3333b7fb0b46a9b8e09910d6c
#
_entry.id   4f4f1ec3333b7fb0b46a9b8e09910d6c
#
_cell.length_a   1.000
_cell.length_b   1.000
_cell.length_c   1.000
_cell.angle_alpha   90.00
_cell.angle_beta   90.00
_cell.angle_gamma   90.00
#
_symmetry.space_group_name_H-M   'P 1'
#
loop_
_entity.id
_entity.type
_entity.pdbx_description
1 polymer ?
#
loop_
_entity_poly.entity_id
_entity_poly.type
_entity_poly.pdbx_seq_one_letter_code
_entity_poly.pdbx_strand_id
1 'polypeptide(L)'
;MAATPGAPKIEGYRFADDGRVPNNPRLPLIVYRGALKTGGDAAASCVALFHRNGWTGAWQNGVYSHHHYHSSAHEVLGIAAGWVRVRLGGESGQTVELRAGDVVVIPAGVAHKNEGESPDLLVVGAYPRGQSPDMCRPGATDHAWAVPQIAAVPLPAGDPVHGPSGPLLERWRVTGPG
;
A
#
# COMPACT_ATOMS: atom_id res chain seq x y z
N MET A 1 -7.84 -33.83 8.74
CA MET A 1 -6.87 -32.97 9.40
C MET A 1 -6.86 -31.67 8.64
N ALA A 2 -7.36 -30.58 9.22
CA ALA A 2 -7.27 -29.27 8.62
C ALA A 2 -5.80 -28.83 8.69
N ALA A 3 -5.22 -28.45 7.55
CA ALA A 3 -3.87 -27.89 7.50
C ALA A 3 -3.85 -26.62 8.36
N THR A 4 -2.90 -26.53 9.26
CA THR A 4 -2.61 -25.30 10.01
C THR A 4 -2.37 -24.20 8.97
N PRO A 5 -3.06 -23.03 9.05
CA PRO A 5 -2.76 -21.94 8.16
C PRO A 5 -1.28 -21.59 8.29
N GLY A 6 -0.52 -21.76 7.21
CA GLY A 6 0.86 -21.31 7.16
C GLY A 6 0.93 -19.82 7.46
N ALA A 7 2.05 -19.35 8.01
CA ALA A 7 2.28 -17.93 8.22
C ALA A 7 2.00 -17.17 6.91
N PRO A 8 1.35 -15.99 6.96
CA PRO A 8 1.01 -15.23 5.77
C PRO A 8 2.28 -14.97 4.94
N LYS A 9 2.19 -15.24 3.64
CA LYS A 9 3.29 -15.02 2.72
C LYS A 9 3.51 -13.52 2.54
N ILE A 10 4.72 -13.05 2.76
CA ILE A 10 5.11 -11.65 2.61
C ILE A 10 5.94 -11.50 1.33
N GLU A 11 5.48 -10.63 0.45
CA GLU A 11 6.17 -10.30 -0.79
C GLU A 11 6.67 -8.84 -0.74
N GLY A 12 7.79 -8.55 -1.35
CA GLY A 12 8.35 -7.20 -1.44
C GLY A 12 8.70 -6.84 -2.89
N TYR A 13 8.40 -5.59 -3.27
CA TYR A 13 8.67 -5.07 -4.61
C TYR A 13 9.35 -3.70 -4.50
N ARG A 14 10.40 -3.50 -5.27
CA ARG A 14 11.09 -2.20 -5.37
C ARG A 14 10.88 -1.61 -6.75
N PHE A 15 10.60 -0.32 -6.76
CA PHE A 15 10.38 0.43 -8.00
C PHE A 15 11.33 1.62 -8.03
N ALA A 16 12.17 1.65 -9.05
CA ALA A 16 13.08 2.77 -9.30
C ALA A 16 12.31 3.98 -9.87
N ASP A 17 12.88 5.15 -9.66
CA ASP A 17 12.48 6.36 -10.36
C ASP A 17 12.73 6.18 -11.88
N ASP A 18 11.72 6.40 -12.70
CA ASP A 18 11.81 6.27 -14.16
C ASP A 18 11.87 7.62 -14.89
N GLY A 19 11.98 8.72 -14.14
CA GLY A 19 11.99 10.08 -14.67
C GLY A 19 10.61 10.70 -14.86
N ARG A 20 9.53 9.92 -14.80
CA ARG A 20 8.14 10.38 -14.80
C ARG A 20 7.43 10.09 -13.49
N VAL A 21 7.62 8.88 -12.99
CA VAL A 21 7.14 8.44 -11.69
C VAL A 21 8.33 8.39 -10.76
N PRO A 22 8.33 9.19 -9.68
CA PRO A 22 9.41 9.14 -8.70
C PRO A 22 9.58 7.77 -8.06
N ASN A 23 8.47 7.08 -7.84
CA ASN A 23 8.42 5.86 -7.06
C ASN A 23 9.11 6.04 -5.69
N ASN A 24 9.55 4.95 -5.08
CA ASN A 24 10.33 4.99 -3.85
C ASN A 24 11.47 3.98 -3.93
N PRO A 25 12.68 4.42 -4.33
CA PRO A 25 13.81 3.50 -4.46
C PRO A 25 14.35 2.98 -3.13
N ARG A 26 13.96 3.63 -2.00
CA ARG A 26 14.44 3.27 -0.66
C ARG A 26 13.55 2.24 0.04
N LEU A 27 12.22 2.42 -0.05
CA LEU A 27 11.24 1.63 0.68
C LEU A 27 10.56 0.64 -0.27
N PRO A 28 10.62 -0.68 -0.01
CA PRO A 28 9.87 -1.65 -0.79
C PRO A 28 8.37 -1.53 -0.53
N LEU A 29 7.56 -1.72 -1.56
CA LEU A 29 6.15 -2.04 -1.42
C LEU A 29 6.04 -3.46 -0.84
N ILE A 30 5.14 -3.65 0.12
CA ILE A 30 4.97 -4.92 0.84
C ILE A 30 3.56 -5.46 0.59
N VAL A 31 3.45 -6.73 0.21
CA VAL A 31 2.17 -7.45 0.12
C VAL A 31 2.11 -8.54 1.19
N TYR A 32 1.03 -8.52 1.96
CA TYR A 32 0.68 -9.54 2.94
C TYR A 32 -0.42 -10.41 2.35
N ARG A 33 -0.13 -11.66 2.03
CA ARG A 33 -1.12 -12.58 1.47
C ARG A 33 -1.97 -13.21 2.55
N GLY A 34 -3.29 -13.10 2.41
CA GLY A 34 -4.24 -13.73 3.32
C GLY A 34 -4.16 -13.21 4.77
N ALA A 35 -3.80 -11.95 4.97
CA ALA A 35 -3.60 -11.35 6.29
C ALA A 35 -4.90 -10.91 6.97
N LEU A 36 -5.98 -10.70 6.22
CA LEU A 36 -7.27 -10.28 6.74
C LEU A 36 -8.24 -11.46 6.84
N LYS A 37 -9.11 -11.40 7.80
CA LYS A 37 -10.30 -12.28 7.84
C LYS A 37 -11.24 -11.88 6.70
N THR A 38 -11.77 -12.87 6.00
CA THR A 38 -12.76 -12.71 4.94
C THR A 38 -14.14 -13.13 5.44
N GLY A 39 -15.19 -12.59 4.82
CA GLY A 39 -16.57 -12.86 5.20
C GLY A 39 -17.08 -11.98 6.33
N GLY A 40 -18.37 -12.04 6.60
CA GLY A 40 -19.02 -11.14 7.56
C GLY A 40 -18.80 -9.68 7.18
N ASP A 41 -18.54 -8.83 8.15
CA ASP A 41 -18.17 -7.43 7.94
C ASP A 41 -16.63 -7.29 7.87
N ALA A 42 -16.05 -7.84 6.80
CA ALA A 42 -14.61 -7.81 6.58
C ALA A 42 -14.08 -6.37 6.47
N ALA A 43 -14.84 -5.46 5.87
CA ALA A 43 -14.44 -4.07 5.73
C ALA A 43 -14.34 -3.36 7.09
N ALA A 44 -15.34 -3.49 7.95
CA ALA A 44 -15.29 -2.91 9.29
C ALA A 44 -14.16 -3.52 10.14
N SER A 45 -13.93 -4.81 10.02
CA SER A 45 -12.82 -5.50 10.70
C SER A 45 -11.46 -4.98 10.23
N CYS A 46 -11.31 -4.73 8.94
CA CYS A 46 -10.10 -4.16 8.34
C CYS A 46 -9.85 -2.72 8.82
N VAL A 47 -10.89 -1.87 8.81
CA VAL A 47 -10.81 -0.49 9.34
C VAL A 47 -10.35 -0.50 10.80
N ALA A 48 -10.95 -1.36 11.63
CA ALA A 48 -10.61 -1.48 13.04
C ALA A 48 -9.15 -1.95 13.26
N LEU A 49 -8.69 -2.91 12.45
CA LEU A 49 -7.31 -3.39 12.48
C LEU A 49 -6.32 -2.26 12.16
N PHE A 50 -6.52 -1.56 11.05
CA PHE A 50 -5.65 -0.46 10.62
C PHE A 50 -5.62 0.66 11.67
N HIS A 51 -6.80 1.07 12.15
CA HIS A 51 -6.90 2.12 13.17
C HIS A 51 -6.16 1.76 14.47
N ARG A 52 -6.33 0.53 14.96
CA ARG A 52 -5.65 0.03 16.16
C ARG A 52 -4.13 0.05 16.00
N ASN A 53 -3.64 -0.17 14.80
CA ASN A 53 -2.23 -0.20 14.48
C ASN A 53 -1.66 1.17 14.04
N GLY A 54 -2.44 2.26 14.24
CA GLY A 54 -1.98 3.61 13.96
C GLY A 54 -2.10 4.06 12.50
N TRP A 55 -2.94 3.37 11.71
CA TRP A 55 -3.27 3.76 10.35
C TRP A 55 -4.71 4.29 10.31
N THR A 56 -4.86 5.56 9.97
CA THR A 56 -6.09 6.35 10.15
C THR A 56 -6.59 6.95 8.84
N GLY A 57 -7.68 7.72 8.91
CA GLY A 57 -8.28 8.32 7.70
C GLY A 57 -8.88 7.29 6.76
N ALA A 58 -9.40 6.19 7.30
CA ALA A 58 -9.88 5.06 6.50
C ALA A 58 -11.03 5.44 5.56
N TRP A 59 -10.98 4.87 4.38
CA TRP A 59 -12.03 4.97 3.36
C TRP A 59 -12.32 3.59 2.77
N GLN A 60 -13.48 3.46 2.13
CA GLN A 60 -13.91 2.24 1.45
C GLN A 60 -14.30 2.60 0.02
N ASN A 61 -13.64 2.00 -0.97
CA ASN A 61 -13.87 2.23 -2.41
C ASN A 61 -13.13 1.15 -3.24
N GLY A 62 -12.76 1.49 -4.47
CA GLY A 62 -11.88 0.73 -5.35
C GLY A 62 -10.51 1.39 -5.51
N VAL A 63 -9.83 1.09 -6.60
CA VAL A 63 -8.56 1.70 -7.02
C VAL A 63 -8.80 2.48 -8.31
N TYR A 64 -8.27 3.69 -8.43
CA TYR A 64 -8.42 4.50 -9.63
C TYR A 64 -7.85 3.82 -10.88
N SER A 65 -8.53 3.99 -12.01
CA SER A 65 -8.15 3.41 -13.31
C SER A 65 -7.05 4.18 -14.05
N HIS A 66 -6.43 5.15 -13.39
CA HIS A 66 -5.30 5.92 -13.93
C HIS A 66 -4.12 5.87 -12.95
N HIS A 67 -2.90 5.97 -13.46
CA HIS A 67 -1.71 6.08 -12.61
C HIS A 67 -1.80 7.31 -11.73
N HIS A 68 -1.63 7.11 -10.43
CA HIS A 68 -1.49 8.17 -9.44
C HIS A 68 -0.54 7.72 -8.34
N TYR A 69 0.02 8.69 -7.62
CA TYR A 69 0.84 8.44 -6.44
C TYR A 69 0.61 9.54 -5.41
N HIS A 70 1.01 9.29 -4.19
CA HIS A 70 0.96 10.27 -3.10
C HIS A 70 2.37 10.71 -2.76
N SER A 71 2.63 12.02 -2.75
CA SER A 71 3.94 12.55 -2.37
C SER A 71 4.05 12.86 -0.87
N SER A 72 2.91 12.88 -0.16
CA SER A 72 2.80 13.35 1.22
C SER A 72 2.41 12.26 2.23
N ALA A 73 2.14 11.04 1.78
CA ALA A 73 1.73 9.94 2.65
C ALA A 73 2.10 8.58 2.08
N HIS A 74 2.40 7.63 2.97
CA HIS A 74 2.31 6.21 2.66
C HIS A 74 0.84 5.77 2.70
N GLU A 75 0.50 4.67 2.07
CA GLU A 75 -0.87 4.16 2.03
C GLU A 75 -0.90 2.66 2.30
N VAL A 76 -1.94 2.20 2.96
CA VAL A 76 -2.27 0.78 3.06
C VAL A 76 -3.60 0.52 2.38
N LEU A 77 -3.68 -0.55 1.60
CA LEU A 77 -4.92 -1.06 1.03
C LEU A 77 -5.17 -2.47 1.55
N GLY A 78 -6.35 -2.71 2.10
CA GLY A 78 -6.84 -4.02 2.47
C GLY A 78 -7.97 -4.43 1.52
N ILE A 79 -7.91 -5.63 0.95
CA ILE A 79 -8.95 -6.15 0.08
C ILE A 79 -9.99 -6.86 0.94
N ALA A 80 -11.14 -6.21 1.15
CA ALA A 80 -12.22 -6.75 1.97
C ALA A 80 -13.12 -7.73 1.20
N ALA A 81 -13.28 -7.52 -0.11
CA ALA A 81 -14.05 -8.40 -1.00
C ALA A 81 -13.50 -8.34 -2.43
N GLY A 82 -13.72 -9.40 -3.19
CA GLY A 82 -13.37 -9.48 -4.60
C GLY A 82 -11.88 -9.60 -4.88
N TRP A 83 -11.48 -9.11 -6.06
CA TRP A 83 -10.10 -9.06 -6.51
C TRP A 83 -9.84 -7.84 -7.39
N VAL A 84 -8.60 -7.43 -7.46
CA VAL A 84 -8.13 -6.35 -8.32
C VAL A 84 -6.73 -6.63 -8.85
N ARG A 85 -6.48 -6.32 -10.11
CA ARG A 85 -5.13 -6.26 -10.67
C ARG A 85 -4.64 -4.83 -10.63
N VAL A 86 -3.58 -4.60 -9.91
CA VAL A 86 -3.00 -3.28 -9.72
C VAL A 86 -1.65 -3.20 -10.43
N ARG A 87 -1.52 -2.26 -11.37
CA ARG A 87 -0.24 -1.88 -11.94
C ARG A 87 0.48 -0.99 -10.94
N LEU A 88 1.63 -1.43 -10.50
CA LEU A 88 2.45 -0.78 -9.48
C LEU A 88 3.75 -0.26 -10.10
N GLY A 89 4.17 0.94 -9.71
CA GLY A 89 5.44 1.51 -10.17
C GLY A 89 5.39 2.23 -11.52
N GLY A 90 4.20 2.52 -12.05
CA GLY A 90 4.03 3.18 -13.35
C GLY A 90 4.04 2.18 -14.51
N GLU A 91 4.18 2.70 -15.74
CA GLU A 91 4.17 1.86 -16.95
C GLU A 91 5.33 0.86 -16.99
N SER A 92 6.48 1.20 -16.42
CA SER A 92 7.65 0.32 -16.32
C SER A 92 7.59 -0.63 -15.13
N GLY A 93 6.52 -0.57 -14.35
CA GLY A 93 6.36 -1.35 -13.12
C GLY A 93 5.83 -2.77 -13.35
N GLN A 94 5.12 -3.27 -12.35
CA GLN A 94 4.63 -4.65 -12.33
C GLN A 94 3.16 -4.71 -11.97
N THR A 95 2.40 -5.58 -12.62
CA THR A 95 1.01 -5.87 -12.26
C THR A 95 0.97 -6.97 -11.21
N VAL A 96 0.27 -6.70 -10.12
CA VAL A 96 0.05 -7.65 -9.03
C VAL A 96 -1.45 -7.84 -8.84
N GLU A 97 -1.90 -9.08 -8.79
CA GLU A 97 -3.28 -9.40 -8.43
C GLU A 97 -3.42 -9.52 -6.91
N LEU A 98 -4.36 -8.78 -6.37
CA LEU A 98 -4.73 -8.79 -4.95
C LEU A 98 -6.15 -9.35 -4.82
N ARG A 99 -6.39 -10.17 -3.80
CA ARG A 99 -7.67 -10.82 -3.53
C ARG A 99 -8.16 -10.52 -2.12
N ALA A 100 -9.43 -10.76 -1.87
CA ALA A 100 -9.99 -10.67 -0.52
C ALA A 100 -9.09 -11.38 0.50
N GLY A 101 -8.72 -10.67 1.55
CA GLY A 101 -7.76 -11.10 2.56
C GLY A 101 -6.34 -10.54 2.41
N ASP A 102 -5.96 -10.06 1.22
CA ASP A 102 -4.64 -9.47 1.01
C ASP A 102 -4.56 -8.02 1.51
N VAL A 103 -3.36 -7.63 1.92
CA VAL A 103 -3.02 -6.24 2.29
C VAL A 103 -1.79 -5.83 1.50
N VAL A 104 -1.78 -4.61 0.99
CA VAL A 104 -0.61 -4.00 0.36
C VAL A 104 -0.27 -2.67 1.03
N VAL A 105 0.99 -2.47 1.35
CA VAL A 105 1.51 -1.18 1.83
C VAL A 105 2.32 -0.54 0.73
N ILE A 106 1.85 0.61 0.30
CA ILE A 106 2.40 1.38 -0.82
C ILE A 106 3.21 2.55 -0.27
N PRO A 107 4.54 2.55 -0.45
CA PRO A 107 5.36 3.68 -0.03
C PRO A 107 4.95 4.96 -0.79
N ALA A 108 5.09 6.12 -0.14
CA ALA A 108 4.94 7.40 -0.81
C ALA A 108 5.76 7.40 -2.11
N GLY A 109 5.19 7.95 -3.17
CA GLY A 109 5.79 8.03 -4.50
C GLY A 109 5.49 6.87 -5.43
N VAL A 110 5.16 5.68 -4.93
CA VAL A 110 4.89 4.51 -5.79
C VAL A 110 3.55 4.67 -6.49
N ALA A 111 3.59 4.75 -7.81
CA ALA A 111 2.38 4.86 -8.62
C ALA A 111 1.59 3.56 -8.63
N HIS A 112 0.27 3.70 -8.68
CA HIS A 112 -0.63 2.57 -8.76
C HIS A 112 -1.87 2.89 -9.60
N LYS A 113 -2.37 1.86 -10.30
CA LYS A 113 -3.50 1.93 -11.23
C LYS A 113 -4.25 0.61 -11.27
N ASN A 114 -5.57 0.67 -11.29
CA ASN A 114 -6.42 -0.51 -11.53
C ASN A 114 -6.38 -0.91 -13.01
N GLU A 115 -6.08 -2.18 -13.28
CA GLU A 115 -6.09 -2.78 -14.62
C GLU A 115 -7.16 -3.86 -14.78
N GLY A 116 -8.04 -4.01 -13.82
CA GLY A 116 -9.16 -4.94 -13.84
C GLY A 116 -9.55 -5.37 -12.44
N GLU A 117 -10.84 -5.59 -12.24
CA GLU A 117 -11.41 -5.91 -10.93
C GLU A 117 -12.64 -6.78 -11.06
N SER A 118 -13.00 -7.48 -9.99
CA SER A 118 -14.28 -8.16 -9.88
C SER A 118 -15.41 -7.16 -9.56
N PRO A 119 -16.68 -7.49 -9.94
CA PRO A 119 -17.81 -6.58 -9.68
C PRO A 119 -18.06 -6.29 -8.20
N ASP A 120 -17.63 -7.18 -7.32
CA ASP A 120 -17.80 -7.08 -5.86
C ASP A 120 -16.56 -6.51 -5.14
N LEU A 121 -15.59 -5.96 -5.86
CA LEU A 121 -14.39 -5.39 -5.25
C LEU A 121 -14.74 -4.37 -4.16
N LEU A 122 -14.17 -4.56 -3.00
CA LEU A 122 -14.19 -3.59 -1.91
C LEU A 122 -12.81 -3.47 -1.28
N VAL A 123 -12.25 -2.27 -1.36
CA VAL A 123 -10.94 -1.91 -0.83
C VAL A 123 -11.12 -0.97 0.36
N VAL A 124 -10.39 -1.24 1.42
CA VAL A 124 -10.24 -0.35 2.57
C VAL A 124 -8.85 0.28 2.50
N GLY A 125 -8.79 1.60 2.36
CA GLY A 125 -7.53 2.35 2.39
C GLY A 125 -7.37 3.09 3.72
N ALA A 126 -6.12 3.32 4.12
CA ALA A 126 -5.77 4.14 5.28
C ALA A 126 -4.33 4.65 5.17
N TYR A 127 -3.97 5.59 6.07
CA TYR A 127 -2.68 6.27 6.06
C TYR A 127 -2.07 6.26 7.45
N PRO A 128 -0.73 6.31 7.59
CA PRO A 128 -0.11 6.47 8.89
C PRO A 128 -0.66 7.70 9.62
N ARG A 129 -0.85 7.59 10.92
CA ARG A 129 -1.38 8.70 11.74
C ARG A 129 -0.60 9.98 11.52
N GLY A 130 -1.32 11.06 11.25
CA GLY A 130 -0.75 12.38 10.98
C GLY A 130 -0.35 12.62 9.53
N GLN A 131 -0.49 11.63 8.65
CA GLN A 131 -0.27 11.79 7.22
C GLN A 131 -1.60 11.94 6.47
N SER A 132 -1.61 12.86 5.50
CA SER A 132 -2.74 13.09 4.60
C SER A 132 -2.25 12.99 3.16
N PRO A 133 -2.93 12.18 2.31
CA PRO A 133 -2.51 12.01 0.94
C PRO A 133 -2.84 13.25 0.10
N ASP A 134 -1.91 13.63 -0.75
CA ASP A 134 -2.17 14.44 -1.93
C ASP A 134 -2.48 13.53 -3.13
N MET A 135 -2.80 14.12 -4.27
CA MET A 135 -3.04 13.40 -5.52
C MET A 135 -2.06 13.89 -6.58
N CYS A 136 -1.07 13.05 -6.88
CA CYS A 136 -0.08 13.31 -7.92
C CYS A 136 -0.29 12.39 -9.12
N ARG A 137 0.03 12.90 -10.31
CA ARG A 137 -0.09 12.15 -11.56
C ARG A 137 1.20 12.22 -12.36
N PRO A 138 1.68 11.10 -12.93
CA PRO A 138 2.83 11.12 -13.84
C PRO A 138 2.61 12.09 -15.00
N GLY A 139 3.59 12.94 -15.24
CA GLY A 139 3.56 13.92 -16.33
C GLY A 139 2.74 15.18 -16.07
N ALA A 140 1.86 15.20 -15.04
CA ALA A 140 1.10 16.40 -14.63
C ALA A 140 1.69 17.02 -13.36
N THR A 141 2.15 16.20 -12.42
CA THR A 141 2.86 16.67 -11.22
C THR A 141 4.34 16.85 -11.54
N ASP A 142 4.92 17.96 -11.10
CA ASP A 142 6.35 18.23 -11.26
C ASP A 142 7.18 17.18 -10.52
N HIS A 143 7.92 16.38 -11.27
CA HIS A 143 8.77 15.32 -10.76
C HIS A 143 9.85 15.84 -9.81
N ALA A 144 10.53 16.93 -10.17
CA ALA A 144 11.60 17.51 -9.36
C ALA A 144 11.10 18.05 -8.02
N TRP A 145 9.86 18.54 -8.00
CA TRP A 145 9.19 18.94 -6.75
C TRP A 145 8.80 17.71 -5.92
N ALA A 146 8.28 16.67 -6.54
CA ALA A 146 7.73 15.50 -5.83
C ALA A 146 8.81 14.68 -5.13
N VAL A 147 9.99 14.50 -5.73
CA VAL A 147 11.08 13.66 -5.20
C VAL A 147 11.47 14.03 -3.75
N PRO A 148 11.79 15.28 -3.42
CA PRO A 148 12.12 15.64 -2.03
C PRO A 148 10.92 15.54 -1.07
N GLN A 149 9.69 15.76 -1.55
CA GLN A 149 8.50 15.58 -0.72
C GLN A 149 8.35 14.12 -0.29
N ILE A 150 8.49 13.19 -1.23
CA ILE A 150 8.44 11.76 -0.97
C ILE A 150 9.52 11.33 0.03
N ALA A 151 10.74 11.81 -0.15
CA ALA A 151 11.86 11.49 0.74
C ALA A 151 11.64 11.98 2.18
N ALA A 152 10.84 13.04 2.36
CA ALA A 152 10.56 13.66 3.66
C ALA A 152 9.39 12.99 4.41
N VAL A 153 8.61 12.09 3.79
CA VAL A 153 7.48 11.43 4.44
C VAL A 153 7.98 10.56 5.60
N PRO A 154 7.49 10.79 6.84
CA PRO A 154 7.93 10.02 7.99
C PRO A 154 7.56 8.54 7.88
N LEU A 155 8.40 7.67 8.44
CA LEU A 155 8.08 6.27 8.58
C LEU A 155 6.90 6.08 9.55
N PRO A 156 6.02 5.09 9.31
CA PRO A 156 4.94 4.78 10.23
C PRO A 156 5.49 4.22 11.55
N ALA A 157 4.80 4.50 12.65
CA ALA A 157 5.15 3.96 13.96
C ALA A 157 4.78 2.48 14.12
N GLY A 158 3.85 1.98 13.30
CA GLY A 158 3.33 0.61 13.36
C GLY A 158 3.16 -0.03 12.00
N ASP A 159 3.26 -1.35 11.98
CA ASP A 159 2.85 -2.19 10.86
C ASP A 159 1.31 -2.27 10.83
N PRO A 160 0.64 -2.05 9.70
CA PRO A 160 -0.83 -2.00 9.67
C PRO A 160 -1.49 -3.33 10.06
N VAL A 161 -0.80 -4.46 9.87
CA VAL A 161 -1.32 -5.79 10.19
C VAL A 161 -0.86 -6.25 11.58
N HIS A 162 0.41 -6.04 11.92
CA HIS A 162 1.05 -6.61 13.12
C HIS A 162 1.24 -5.61 14.26
N GLY A 163 1.05 -4.30 14.04
CA GLY A 163 1.17 -3.29 15.10
C GLY A 163 2.62 -2.87 15.39
N PRO A 164 3.06 -2.91 16.67
CA PRO A 164 4.36 -2.33 17.07
C PRO A 164 5.58 -3.09 16.55
N SER A 165 5.39 -4.25 15.95
CA SER A 165 6.43 -5.04 15.29
C SER A 165 5.85 -5.64 14.02
N GLY A 166 6.70 -6.08 13.10
CA GLY A 166 6.24 -6.77 11.90
C GLY A 166 7.10 -6.50 10.67
N PRO A 167 6.78 -7.18 9.56
CA PRO A 167 7.61 -7.15 8.35
C PRO A 167 7.81 -5.75 7.77
N LEU A 168 6.80 -4.86 7.85
CA LEU A 168 6.94 -3.49 7.36
C LEU A 168 8.04 -2.75 8.11
N LEU A 169 8.00 -2.78 9.44
CA LEU A 169 8.96 -2.04 10.26
C LEU A 169 10.36 -2.60 10.10
N GLU A 170 10.50 -3.91 9.92
CA GLU A 170 11.78 -4.57 9.67
C GLU A 170 12.36 -4.17 8.31
N ARG A 171 11.54 -4.20 7.26
CA ARG A 171 11.96 -3.94 5.88
C ARG A 171 12.11 -2.46 5.55
N TRP A 172 11.44 -1.58 6.31
CA TRP A 172 11.51 -0.13 6.17
C TRP A 172 12.51 0.51 7.12
N ARG A 173 13.18 -0.25 7.96
CA ARG A 173 14.33 0.27 8.69
C ARG A 173 15.40 0.68 7.69
N VAL A 174 15.57 1.97 7.54
CA VAL A 174 16.69 2.50 6.78
C VAL A 174 17.92 2.27 7.65
N THR A 175 18.75 1.31 7.28
CA THR A 175 20.14 1.29 7.77
C THR A 175 20.71 2.65 7.42
N GLY A 176 21.15 3.40 8.43
CA GLY A 176 21.72 4.73 8.26
C GLY A 176 22.80 4.76 7.19
N PRO A 177 23.19 5.96 6.74
CA PRO A 177 24.20 6.09 5.71
C PRO A 177 25.46 5.36 6.11
N GLY A 178 25.87 4.39 5.27
CA GLY A 178 27.20 3.84 5.32
C GLY A 178 28.19 4.90 4.89
#